data_52b0ebfada5c7ce682acd72b085a124d
#
_entry.id   52b0ebfada5c7ce682acd72b085a124d
#
_cell.length_a   1.000
_cell.length_b   1.000
_cell.length_c   1.000
_cell.angle_alpha   90.00
_cell.angle_beta   90.00
_cell.angle_gamma   90.00
#
_symmetry.space_group_name_H-M   'P 1'
#
loop_
_entity.id
_entity.type
_entity.pdbx_description
1 polymer ?
#
loop_
_entity_poly.entity_id
_entity_poly.type
_entity_poly.pdbx_seq_one_letter_code
_entity_poly.pdbx_strand_id
1 'polypeptide(L)'
;MNKMLRNIAVLLLLVLLFAAPYIGLPVHLQSLMYVIFFWVTLATSWNILSGYSGYFSFGHGAFFGVGMYGMATLAAKADWHVVPAALGSGVLAALLALAIGWLVFNARKIRGESFALITLAVGFVLATVVVNTPIDGGPGVYLMSVAIPQWGPKPASTFYYASLVLACICIGVAWWIFKAKAGLGLLAIHDDEDSAEVNGVPTFRLKMAAFAISSFFAGVMGAVHALYVSYVTVGETFNITVPLTVVLMSILGGSRHWLGPMVGAVLITLLLNAFTAGDSALVGKIIIGLVLAGAVLVMPRGIVGTWQLRMHKRLIQKNAQDLQDEPFHASEELMSLERPSLTPSSNSTREKVLEVRSLSKNFSGIRALHQVDLDLYKGEILGLLGPNGSGKSTFINVVTGHYLPTEGTVVLAGQSFEGWPAHRIRRQGLSRTYQIPRPFHGLTVLQNVTLAAQYGGANLTDEEALEEALKWMRFTGLDKKGDFYPEEINLHQRKFLELARALAARPQVLLLDEVLSGLTPAEINAAVQTIRRIRDQGTSIVFVEHVMSAVLALSDRLVVLNQGEVIAEGLPEDVMARQEVVSAYLGDGVV
;
A
#
# COMPACT_ATOMS: atom_id res chain seq x y z
N MET A 1 -26.37 4.94 13.02
CA MET A 1 -26.33 6.35 13.48
C MET A 1 -26.21 7.26 12.26
N ASN A 2 -27.15 8.16 12.01
CA ASN A 2 -27.18 9.04 10.84
C ASN A 2 -25.84 9.82 10.72
N LYS A 3 -25.30 9.99 9.49
CA LYS A 3 -24.06 10.77 9.23
C LYS A 3 -24.13 12.15 9.91
N MET A 4 -25.30 12.78 9.92
CA MET A 4 -25.55 14.07 10.56
C MET A 4 -25.34 14.03 12.09
N LEU A 5 -25.91 13.04 12.78
CA LEU A 5 -25.75 12.87 14.25
C LEU A 5 -24.28 12.65 14.64
N ARG A 6 -23.54 11.86 13.84
CA ARG A 6 -22.12 11.64 14.06
C ARG A 6 -21.29 12.92 13.91
N ASN A 7 -21.57 13.71 12.89
CA ASN A 7 -20.86 14.98 12.66
C ASN A 7 -21.18 16.01 13.77
N ILE A 8 -22.41 16.07 14.25
CA ILE A 8 -22.82 16.91 15.38
C ILE A 8 -22.08 16.47 16.66
N ALA A 9 -22.02 15.17 16.94
CA ALA A 9 -21.31 14.66 18.13
C ALA A 9 -19.82 15.00 18.11
N VAL A 10 -19.15 14.88 16.95
CA VAL A 10 -17.73 15.28 16.79
C VAL A 10 -17.56 16.78 17.00
N LEU A 11 -18.43 17.60 16.42
CA LEU A 11 -18.39 19.05 16.59
C LEU A 11 -18.57 19.46 18.05
N LEU A 12 -19.56 18.87 18.76
CA LEU A 12 -19.80 19.13 20.17
C LEU A 12 -18.59 18.73 21.03
N LEU A 13 -17.97 17.58 20.74
CA LEU A 13 -16.76 17.14 21.43
C LEU A 13 -15.62 18.14 21.23
N LEU A 14 -15.38 18.62 19.99
CA LEU A 14 -14.36 19.62 19.71
C LEU A 14 -14.64 20.93 20.43
N VAL A 15 -15.88 21.44 20.38
CA VAL A 15 -16.29 22.65 21.12
C VAL A 15 -16.05 22.50 22.63
N LEU A 16 -16.40 21.35 23.21
CA LEU A 16 -16.17 21.06 24.61
C LEU A 16 -14.68 21.06 24.95
N LEU A 17 -13.83 20.43 24.13
CA LEU A 17 -12.38 20.40 24.33
C LEU A 17 -11.78 21.81 24.22
N PHE A 18 -12.18 22.64 23.26
CA PHE A 18 -11.71 24.00 23.14
C PHE A 18 -12.20 24.91 24.28
N ALA A 19 -13.40 24.68 24.80
CA ALA A 19 -13.97 25.47 25.90
C ALA A 19 -13.44 25.04 27.30
N ALA A 20 -12.93 23.81 27.44
CA ALA A 20 -12.60 23.21 28.73
C ALA A 20 -11.68 24.06 29.63
N PRO A 21 -10.57 24.69 29.15
CA PRO A 21 -9.75 25.57 30.01
C PRO A 21 -10.49 26.82 30.48
N TYR A 22 -11.43 27.35 29.70
CA TYR A 22 -12.23 28.54 30.07
C TYR A 22 -13.35 28.21 31.07
N ILE A 23 -13.87 26.99 31.04
CA ILE A 23 -14.91 26.49 31.99
C ILE A 23 -14.30 26.16 33.36
N GLY A 24 -12.97 26.32 33.52
CA GLY A 24 -12.30 26.14 34.80
C GLY A 24 -11.63 24.77 35.00
N LEU A 25 -11.29 24.06 33.91
CA LEU A 25 -10.56 22.80 34.01
C LEU A 25 -9.32 22.93 34.89
N PRO A 26 -9.12 22.07 35.94
CA PRO A 26 -7.96 22.09 36.81
C PRO A 26 -6.64 21.91 36.03
N VAL A 27 -5.54 22.51 36.53
CA VAL A 27 -4.22 22.47 35.87
C VAL A 27 -3.72 21.05 35.66
N HIS A 28 -3.89 20.17 36.65
CA HIS A 28 -3.46 18.76 36.52
C HIS A 28 -4.18 18.01 35.41
N LEU A 29 -5.47 18.30 35.17
CA LEU A 29 -6.24 17.72 34.06
C LEU A 29 -5.82 18.33 32.72
N GLN A 30 -5.45 19.63 32.68
CA GLN A 30 -4.89 20.23 31.46
C GLN A 30 -3.56 19.58 31.10
N SER A 31 -2.69 19.30 32.09
CA SER A 31 -1.42 18.59 31.88
C SER A 31 -1.64 17.14 31.45
N LEU A 32 -2.63 16.43 32.02
CA LEU A 32 -2.98 15.09 31.58
C LEU A 32 -3.49 15.09 30.12
N MET A 33 -4.36 16.04 29.77
CA MET A 33 -4.85 16.17 28.40
C MET A 33 -3.73 16.52 27.42
N TYR A 34 -2.78 17.38 27.83
CA TYR A 34 -1.58 17.62 27.04
C TYR A 34 -0.84 16.32 26.72
N VAL A 35 -0.60 15.47 27.73
CA VAL A 35 0.09 14.18 27.55
C VAL A 35 -0.72 13.23 26.64
N ILE A 36 -2.06 13.22 26.76
CA ILE A 36 -2.93 12.46 25.87
C ILE A 36 -2.76 12.93 24.41
N PHE A 37 -2.87 14.23 24.14
CA PHE A 37 -2.77 14.79 22.79
C PHE A 37 -1.34 14.65 22.22
N PHE A 38 -0.32 14.72 23.06
CA PHE A 38 1.07 14.42 22.72
C PHE A 38 1.20 13.00 22.16
N TRP A 39 0.74 11.99 22.89
CA TRP A 39 0.80 10.60 22.44
C TRP A 39 -0.12 10.31 21.26
N VAL A 40 -1.31 10.91 21.22
CA VAL A 40 -2.23 10.81 20.08
C VAL A 40 -1.55 11.31 18.80
N THR A 41 -0.85 12.47 18.88
CA THR A 41 -0.13 13.02 17.73
C THR A 41 0.99 12.10 17.27
N LEU A 42 1.85 11.63 18.19
CA LEU A 42 2.96 10.75 17.85
C LEU A 42 2.49 9.39 17.32
N ALA A 43 1.50 8.77 17.95
CA ALA A 43 0.97 7.49 17.49
C ALA A 43 0.26 7.60 16.13
N THR A 44 -0.54 8.67 15.93
CA THR A 44 -1.23 8.89 14.66
C THR A 44 -0.23 9.22 13.54
N SER A 45 0.78 10.03 13.81
CA SER A 45 1.82 10.35 12.82
C SER A 45 2.63 9.12 12.43
N TRP A 46 2.99 8.25 13.37
CA TRP A 46 3.66 6.97 13.11
C TRP A 46 2.80 6.07 12.20
N ASN A 47 1.50 6.06 12.44
CA ASN A 47 0.56 5.23 11.69
C ASN A 47 0.47 5.62 10.21
N ILE A 48 0.67 6.89 9.86
CA ILE A 48 0.64 7.38 8.47
C ILE A 48 1.66 6.63 7.60
N LEU A 49 2.86 6.36 8.10
CA LEU A 49 3.82 5.51 7.40
C LEU A 49 3.62 4.05 7.78
N SER A 50 3.88 3.71 9.06
CA SER A 50 4.07 2.32 9.46
C SER A 50 2.77 1.53 9.48
N GLY A 51 1.67 2.14 9.91
CA GLY A 51 0.36 1.49 9.94
C GLY A 51 -0.23 1.27 8.56
N TYR A 52 -0.12 2.26 7.66
CA TYR A 52 -0.73 2.18 6.34
C TYR A 52 0.14 1.41 5.34
N SER A 53 1.47 1.58 5.35
CA SER A 53 2.35 0.94 4.36
C SER A 53 3.04 -0.34 4.84
N GLY A 54 2.94 -0.69 6.13
CA GLY A 54 3.63 -1.85 6.69
C GLY A 54 5.13 -1.67 6.91
N TYR A 55 5.70 -0.51 6.58
CA TYR A 55 7.10 -0.19 6.82
C TYR A 55 7.30 0.20 8.28
N PHE A 56 7.60 -0.76 9.11
CA PHE A 56 7.73 -0.59 10.56
C PHE A 56 8.93 0.28 10.92
N SER A 57 8.70 1.47 11.50
CA SER A 57 9.76 2.44 11.83
C SER A 57 9.93 2.60 13.34
N PHE A 58 11.16 2.42 13.82
CA PHE A 58 11.59 2.88 15.14
C PHE A 58 12.20 4.29 15.13
N GLY A 59 12.28 4.93 13.97
CA GLY A 59 12.87 6.27 13.81
C GLY A 59 12.07 7.41 14.40
N HIS A 60 10.86 7.16 14.91
CA HIS A 60 10.01 8.22 15.47
C HIS A 60 10.68 8.97 16.62
N GLY A 61 11.46 8.27 17.49
CA GLY A 61 12.26 8.92 18.51
C GLY A 61 13.35 9.83 17.94
N ALA A 62 13.94 9.46 16.81
CA ALA A 62 14.93 10.28 16.12
C ALA A 62 14.33 11.58 15.58
N PHE A 63 13.18 11.51 14.88
CA PHE A 63 12.50 12.69 14.34
C PHE A 63 11.91 13.59 15.43
N PHE A 64 11.39 12.99 16.49
CA PHE A 64 10.98 13.68 17.69
C PHE A 64 12.18 14.44 18.33
N GLY A 65 13.34 13.77 18.45
CA GLY A 65 14.56 14.37 18.96
C GLY A 65 15.08 15.52 18.10
N VAL A 66 15.05 15.37 16.77
CA VAL A 66 15.35 16.47 15.84
C VAL A 66 14.41 17.65 16.07
N GLY A 67 13.14 17.39 16.37
CA GLY A 67 12.17 18.42 16.73
C GLY A 67 12.54 19.17 18.02
N MET A 68 12.92 18.43 19.07
CA MET A 68 13.33 19.02 20.34
C MET A 68 14.58 19.90 20.20
N TYR A 69 15.63 19.38 19.56
CA TYR A 69 16.86 20.14 19.32
C TYR A 69 16.70 21.23 18.27
N GLY A 70 15.78 21.05 17.31
CA GLY A 70 15.37 22.08 16.37
C GLY A 70 14.78 23.31 17.08
N MET A 71 13.86 23.08 18.04
CA MET A 71 13.33 24.16 18.89
C MET A 71 14.43 24.80 19.73
N ALA A 72 15.29 24.00 20.38
CA ALA A 72 16.39 24.50 21.17
C ALA A 72 17.37 25.35 20.35
N THR A 73 17.61 25.00 19.09
CA THR A 73 18.51 25.75 18.22
C THR A 73 17.83 26.99 17.64
N LEU A 74 16.62 26.86 17.10
CA LEU A 74 15.94 27.96 16.40
C LEU A 74 15.37 28.99 17.36
N ALA A 75 14.75 28.58 18.48
CA ALA A 75 14.15 29.53 19.40
C ALA A 75 15.13 30.02 20.49
N ALA A 76 15.93 29.14 21.14
CA ALA A 76 16.78 29.56 22.24
C ALA A 76 18.12 30.14 21.76
N LYS A 77 18.69 29.71 20.63
CA LYS A 77 19.99 30.21 20.13
C LYS A 77 19.85 31.22 18.98
N ALA A 78 18.85 31.09 18.12
CA ALA A 78 18.65 31.96 16.95
C ALA A 78 17.48 32.94 17.12
N ASP A 79 16.87 33.03 18.31
CA ASP A 79 15.79 33.96 18.69
C ASP A 79 14.56 33.95 17.74
N TRP A 80 14.28 32.81 17.13
CA TRP A 80 13.05 32.67 16.32
C TRP A 80 11.82 32.67 17.22
N HIS A 81 10.74 33.24 16.73
CA HIS A 81 9.45 33.09 17.39
C HIS A 81 9.03 31.62 17.46
N VAL A 82 8.39 31.21 18.56
CA VAL A 82 8.06 29.81 18.90
C VAL A 82 7.31 29.07 17.77
N VAL A 83 6.32 29.72 17.13
CA VAL A 83 5.52 29.07 16.09
C VAL A 83 6.34 28.75 14.84
N PRO A 84 7.05 29.68 14.19
CA PRO A 84 7.93 29.34 13.06
C PRO A 84 9.08 28.41 13.46
N ALA A 85 9.61 28.48 14.70
CA ALA A 85 10.61 27.54 15.18
C ALA A 85 10.08 26.10 15.27
N ALA A 86 8.84 25.92 15.77
CA ALA A 86 8.19 24.61 15.81
C ALA A 86 7.94 24.03 14.40
N LEU A 87 7.42 24.85 13.47
CA LEU A 87 7.23 24.43 12.09
C LEU A 87 8.55 24.13 11.37
N GLY A 88 9.58 24.98 11.59
CA GLY A 88 10.93 24.76 11.08
C GLY A 88 11.55 23.47 11.59
N SER A 89 11.35 23.14 12.87
CA SER A 89 11.79 21.87 13.47
C SER A 89 11.10 20.66 12.81
N GLY A 90 9.80 20.78 12.51
CA GLY A 90 9.07 19.76 11.74
C GLY A 90 9.61 19.59 10.32
N VAL A 91 9.93 20.71 9.63
CA VAL A 91 10.56 20.68 8.31
C VAL A 91 11.92 20.01 8.34
N LEU A 92 12.76 20.31 9.33
CA LEU A 92 14.06 19.64 9.51
C LEU A 92 13.91 18.14 9.69
N ALA A 93 12.95 17.70 10.52
CA ALA A 93 12.64 16.27 10.68
C ALA A 93 12.15 15.62 9.38
N ALA A 94 11.30 16.30 8.62
CA ALA A 94 10.83 15.82 7.32
C ALA A 94 11.95 15.74 6.27
N LEU A 95 12.85 16.72 6.20
CA LEU A 95 14.00 16.69 5.30
C LEU A 95 14.96 15.55 5.63
N LEU A 96 15.22 15.30 6.91
CA LEU A 96 16.00 14.16 7.36
C LEU A 96 15.33 12.84 6.95
N ALA A 97 14.01 12.74 7.14
CA ALA A 97 13.24 11.56 6.73
C ALA A 97 13.31 11.34 5.21
N LEU A 98 13.22 12.41 4.40
CA LEU A 98 13.37 12.33 2.95
C LEU A 98 14.77 11.85 2.54
N ALA A 99 15.82 12.32 3.20
CA ALA A 99 17.20 11.88 2.93
C ALA A 99 17.38 10.38 3.24
N ILE A 100 16.92 9.93 4.40
CA ILE A 100 16.96 8.52 4.80
C ILE A 100 16.08 7.67 3.90
N GLY A 101 14.85 8.12 3.63
CA GLY A 101 13.89 7.43 2.79
C GLY A 101 14.40 7.25 1.36
N TRP A 102 15.05 8.28 0.79
CA TRP A 102 15.67 8.18 -0.53
C TRP A 102 16.74 7.08 -0.57
N LEU A 103 17.59 7.01 0.44
CA LEU A 103 18.64 6.00 0.53
C LEU A 103 18.03 4.58 0.67
N VAL A 104 17.05 4.44 1.57
CA VAL A 104 16.52 3.13 1.97
C VAL A 104 15.50 2.59 0.97
N PHE A 105 14.54 3.40 0.52
CA PHE A 105 13.48 2.94 -0.39
C PHE A 105 13.96 2.74 -1.83
N ASN A 106 15.12 3.32 -2.20
CA ASN A 106 15.74 3.06 -3.50
C ASN A 106 16.46 1.69 -3.53
N ALA A 107 16.87 1.18 -2.37
CA ALA A 107 17.45 -0.15 -2.24
C ALA A 107 16.34 -1.22 -2.14
N ARG A 108 15.98 -1.85 -3.27
CA ARG A 108 14.88 -2.83 -3.39
C ARG A 108 14.90 -3.98 -2.38
N LYS A 109 16.02 -4.23 -1.71
CA LYS A 109 16.19 -5.32 -0.74
C LYS A 109 15.85 -4.92 0.71
N ILE A 110 15.68 -3.63 1.01
CA ILE A 110 15.45 -3.16 2.38
C ILE A 110 13.94 -3.06 2.62
N ARG A 111 13.38 -4.09 3.26
CA ARG A 111 11.96 -4.18 3.61
C ARG A 111 11.79 -4.72 5.04
N GLY A 112 10.62 -4.54 5.62
CA GLY A 112 10.24 -5.15 6.90
C GLY A 112 11.20 -4.84 8.03
N GLU A 113 11.80 -5.88 8.61
CA GLU A 113 12.68 -5.80 9.78
C GLU A 113 13.95 -4.98 9.55
N SER A 114 14.53 -5.07 8.34
CA SER A 114 15.72 -4.29 7.97
C SER A 114 15.46 -2.79 8.02
N PHE A 115 14.28 -2.33 7.60
CA PHE A 115 13.89 -0.93 7.71
C PHE A 115 13.75 -0.49 9.17
N ALA A 116 13.16 -1.34 10.01
CA ALA A 116 13.02 -1.07 11.45
C ALA A 116 14.38 -0.88 12.12
N LEU A 117 15.36 -1.76 11.85
CA LEU A 117 16.71 -1.67 12.40
C LEU A 117 17.48 -0.44 11.92
N ILE A 118 17.38 -0.09 10.63
CA ILE A 118 18.02 1.11 10.07
C ILE A 118 17.45 2.36 10.75
N THR A 119 16.13 2.46 10.88
CA THR A 119 15.50 3.64 11.49
C THR A 119 15.80 3.73 12.99
N LEU A 120 15.98 2.62 13.67
CA LEU A 120 16.47 2.59 15.05
C LEU A 120 17.92 3.11 15.14
N ALA A 121 18.81 2.61 14.27
CA ALA A 121 20.21 3.03 14.22
C ALA A 121 20.36 4.54 13.97
N VAL A 122 19.47 5.15 13.18
CA VAL A 122 19.45 6.61 12.97
C VAL A 122 19.32 7.37 14.28
N GLY A 123 18.50 6.89 15.22
CA GLY A 123 18.36 7.51 16.55
C GLY A 123 19.68 7.54 17.31
N PHE A 124 20.44 6.44 17.31
CA PHE A 124 21.75 6.37 17.96
C PHE A 124 22.80 7.25 17.27
N VAL A 125 22.79 7.27 15.93
CA VAL A 125 23.69 8.15 15.15
C VAL A 125 23.42 9.61 15.48
N LEU A 126 22.16 10.03 15.48
CA LEU A 126 21.79 11.41 15.82
C LEU A 126 22.14 11.78 17.26
N ALA A 127 21.90 10.89 18.22
CA ALA A 127 22.31 11.08 19.60
C ALA A 127 23.83 11.34 19.70
N THR A 128 24.63 10.52 19.00
CA THR A 128 26.09 10.66 18.97
C THR A 128 26.52 11.96 18.29
N VAL A 129 25.90 12.33 17.17
CA VAL A 129 26.21 13.59 16.47
C VAL A 129 25.87 14.79 17.34
N VAL A 130 24.68 14.81 17.95
CA VAL A 130 24.21 15.94 18.75
C VAL A 130 25.09 16.14 19.98
N VAL A 131 25.45 15.08 20.70
CA VAL A 131 26.31 15.16 21.90
C VAL A 131 27.73 15.70 21.59
N ASN A 132 28.25 15.38 20.41
CA ASN A 132 29.60 15.77 19.99
C ASN A 132 29.64 17.07 19.17
N THR A 133 28.56 17.82 19.13
CA THR A 133 28.45 19.08 18.38
C THR A 133 28.01 20.23 19.31
N PRO A 134 28.25 21.51 18.92
CA PRO A 134 27.78 22.67 19.67
C PRO A 134 26.24 22.76 19.79
N ILE A 135 25.49 21.83 19.15
CA ILE A 135 24.03 21.77 19.24
C ILE A 135 23.57 21.51 20.66
N ASP A 136 24.15 20.50 21.34
CA ASP A 136 23.88 20.18 22.76
C ASP A 136 24.74 21.01 23.69
N GLY A 137 26.01 21.24 23.34
CA GLY A 137 26.98 21.96 24.16
C GLY A 137 27.48 21.15 25.36
N GLY A 138 27.18 19.86 25.45
CA GLY A 138 27.57 18.93 26.51
C GLY A 138 26.59 18.82 27.68
N PRO A 139 26.18 19.90 28.34
CA PRO A 139 25.25 19.83 29.50
C PRO A 139 23.76 19.84 29.09
N GLY A 140 23.44 19.92 27.81
CA GLY A 140 22.06 20.11 27.32
C GLY A 140 21.71 21.59 27.12
N VAL A 141 20.50 21.85 26.68
CA VAL A 141 20.01 23.20 26.34
C VAL A 141 18.80 23.57 27.18
N TYR A 142 18.90 24.71 27.89
CA TYR A 142 17.80 25.31 28.64
C TYR A 142 16.97 26.22 27.74
N LEU A 143 15.63 26.08 27.81
CA LEU A 143 14.66 26.89 27.05
C LEU A 143 13.88 27.88 27.92
N MET A 144 14.29 28.09 29.18
CA MET A 144 13.61 29.03 30.11
C MET A 144 13.63 30.49 29.61
N SER A 145 14.58 30.87 28.75
CA SER A 145 14.68 32.21 28.18
C SER A 145 13.72 32.44 27.01
N VAL A 146 13.13 31.38 26.47
CA VAL A 146 12.23 31.48 25.31
C VAL A 146 10.87 32.02 25.74
N ALA A 147 10.45 33.12 25.16
CA ALA A 147 9.15 33.73 25.42
C ALA A 147 8.02 32.85 24.87
N ILE A 148 7.27 32.21 25.77
CA ILE A 148 6.14 31.34 25.40
C ILE A 148 4.87 32.20 25.35
N PRO A 149 4.13 32.24 24.21
CA PRO A 149 2.87 32.97 24.12
C PRO A 149 1.81 32.36 25.04
N GLN A 150 1.02 33.17 25.72
CA GLN A 150 -0.08 32.68 26.56
C GLN A 150 -1.36 32.53 25.72
N TRP A 151 -1.76 31.29 25.48
CA TRP A 151 -2.99 30.93 24.74
C TRP A 151 -4.04 30.37 25.70
N GLY A 152 -4.53 31.19 26.61
CA GLY A 152 -5.59 30.78 27.52
C GLY A 152 -5.44 31.34 28.93
N PRO A 153 -6.35 30.96 29.86
CA PRO A 153 -6.43 31.58 31.19
C PRO A 153 -5.26 31.22 32.12
N LYS A 154 -4.51 30.15 31.84
CA LYS A 154 -3.38 29.68 32.67
C LYS A 154 -2.21 29.30 31.77
N PRO A 155 -0.93 29.35 32.28
CA PRO A 155 0.25 28.94 31.50
C PRO A 155 0.14 27.51 30.93
N ALA A 156 -0.43 26.55 31.69
CA ALA A 156 -0.65 25.18 31.23
C ALA A 156 -1.62 25.10 30.04
N SER A 157 -2.51 26.07 29.87
CA SER A 157 -3.47 26.11 28.77
C SER A 157 -2.77 26.27 27.41
N THR A 158 -1.61 26.90 27.35
CA THR A 158 -0.82 27.06 26.12
C THR A 158 -0.41 25.71 25.53
N PHE A 159 0.16 24.85 26.35
CA PHE A 159 0.57 23.50 25.92
C PHE A 159 -0.62 22.61 25.60
N TYR A 160 -1.69 22.74 26.38
CA TYR A 160 -2.97 22.08 26.10
C TYR A 160 -3.48 22.42 24.70
N TYR A 161 -3.59 23.72 24.36
CA TYR A 161 -4.08 24.15 23.04
C TYR A 161 -3.11 23.80 21.91
N ALA A 162 -1.80 23.97 22.12
CA ALA A 162 -0.80 23.62 21.13
C ALA A 162 -0.88 22.12 20.75
N SER A 163 -0.96 21.24 21.75
CA SER A 163 -1.07 19.80 21.51
C SER A 163 -2.44 19.39 20.97
N LEU A 164 -3.54 19.99 21.42
CA LEU A 164 -4.89 19.74 20.92
C LEU A 164 -4.99 20.09 19.42
N VAL A 165 -4.54 21.30 19.03
CA VAL A 165 -4.58 21.74 17.64
C VAL A 165 -3.72 20.82 16.77
N LEU A 166 -2.51 20.48 17.23
CA LEU A 166 -1.62 19.59 16.49
C LEU A 166 -2.21 18.19 16.35
N ALA A 167 -2.83 17.64 17.41
CA ALA A 167 -3.51 16.35 17.37
C ALA A 167 -4.69 16.37 16.38
N CYS A 168 -5.53 17.43 16.40
CA CYS A 168 -6.64 17.57 15.47
C CYS A 168 -6.16 17.64 14.01
N ILE A 169 -5.11 18.41 13.73
CA ILE A 169 -4.54 18.51 12.38
C ILE A 169 -3.97 17.16 11.94
N CYS A 170 -3.19 16.49 12.81
CA CYS A 170 -2.59 15.19 12.51
C CYS A 170 -3.66 14.11 12.24
N ILE A 171 -4.70 14.03 13.06
CA ILE A 171 -5.85 13.12 12.86
C ILE A 171 -6.57 13.46 11.54
N GLY A 172 -6.79 14.73 11.26
CA GLY A 172 -7.42 15.20 10.02
C GLY A 172 -6.63 14.78 8.78
N VAL A 173 -5.30 14.95 8.80
CA VAL A 173 -4.40 14.53 7.72
C VAL A 173 -4.38 13.00 7.59
N ALA A 174 -4.30 12.26 8.70
CA ALA A 174 -4.35 10.80 8.67
C ALA A 174 -5.67 10.27 8.10
N TRP A 175 -6.81 10.86 8.49
CA TRP A 175 -8.12 10.55 7.94
C TRP A 175 -8.22 10.88 6.45
N TRP A 176 -7.72 12.06 6.04
CA TRP A 176 -7.72 12.47 4.64
C TRP A 176 -6.90 11.53 3.77
N ILE A 177 -5.67 11.18 4.18
CA ILE A 177 -4.82 10.20 3.49
C ILE A 177 -5.54 8.85 3.40
N PHE A 178 -6.11 8.37 4.52
CA PHE A 178 -6.79 7.07 4.57
C PHE A 178 -7.98 6.98 3.60
N LYS A 179 -8.70 8.07 3.38
CA LYS A 179 -9.85 8.14 2.46
C LYS A 179 -9.46 8.39 1.01
N ALA A 180 -8.33 9.00 0.78
CA ALA A 180 -7.83 9.32 -0.56
C ALA A 180 -7.26 8.08 -1.27
N LYS A 181 -7.10 8.17 -2.58
CA LYS A 181 -6.38 7.21 -3.43
C LYS A 181 -5.03 6.78 -2.82
N ALA A 182 -4.30 7.73 -2.21
CA ALA A 182 -3.02 7.46 -1.54
C ALA A 182 -3.15 6.42 -0.41
N GLY A 183 -4.24 6.46 0.36
CA GLY A 183 -4.49 5.50 1.44
C GLY A 183 -4.69 4.08 0.92
N LEU A 184 -5.49 3.90 -0.14
CA LEU A 184 -5.65 2.60 -0.79
C LEU A 184 -4.30 2.08 -1.32
N GLY A 185 -3.50 2.96 -1.93
CA GLY A 185 -2.15 2.61 -2.41
C GLY A 185 -1.20 2.19 -1.29
N LEU A 186 -1.20 2.90 -0.15
CA LEU A 186 -0.39 2.54 1.02
C LEU A 186 -0.83 1.20 1.64
N LEU A 187 -2.14 0.95 1.77
CA LEU A 187 -2.65 -0.33 2.26
C LEU A 187 -2.33 -1.50 1.30
N ALA A 188 -2.32 -1.25 0.00
CA ALA A 188 -1.86 -2.23 -0.99
C ALA A 188 -0.36 -2.54 -0.84
N ILE A 189 0.49 -1.52 -0.62
CA ILE A 189 1.93 -1.68 -0.33
C ILE A 189 2.12 -2.52 0.94
N HIS A 190 1.28 -2.32 1.96
CA HIS A 190 1.33 -3.08 3.21
C HIS A 190 1.14 -4.59 2.98
N ASP A 191 0.22 -4.96 2.10
CA ASP A 191 -0.10 -6.37 1.83
C ASP A 191 0.94 -7.03 0.90
N ASP A 192 1.24 -6.41 -0.24
CA ASP A 192 2.26 -6.86 -1.20
C ASP A 192 2.74 -5.69 -2.06
N GLU A 193 3.94 -5.19 -1.80
CA GLU A 193 4.52 -4.04 -2.51
C GLU A 193 4.77 -4.34 -3.99
N ASP A 194 5.23 -5.55 -4.33
CA ASP A 194 5.51 -5.93 -5.71
C ASP A 194 4.21 -6.03 -6.52
N SER A 195 3.17 -6.63 -5.93
CA SER A 195 1.85 -6.65 -6.52
C SER A 195 1.26 -5.23 -6.66
N ALA A 196 1.44 -4.36 -5.67
CA ALA A 196 0.99 -2.98 -5.73
C ALA A 196 1.67 -2.21 -6.88
N GLU A 197 3.00 -2.37 -7.06
CA GLU A 197 3.74 -1.70 -8.14
C GLU A 197 3.27 -2.17 -9.53
N VAL A 198 3.08 -3.48 -9.72
CA VAL A 198 2.53 -4.04 -10.97
C VAL A 198 1.08 -3.60 -11.20
N ASN A 199 0.32 -3.31 -10.15
CA ASN A 199 -1.02 -2.73 -10.24
C ASN A 199 -1.05 -1.20 -10.43
N GLY A 200 0.10 -0.58 -10.72
CA GLY A 200 0.20 0.84 -11.09
C GLY A 200 0.45 1.79 -9.93
N VAL A 201 0.58 1.30 -8.70
CA VAL A 201 0.83 2.11 -7.51
C VAL A 201 2.28 2.62 -7.53
N PRO A 202 2.53 3.94 -7.44
CA PRO A 202 3.87 4.51 -7.40
C PRO A 202 4.47 4.36 -5.98
N THR A 203 4.90 3.15 -5.62
CA THR A 203 5.27 2.73 -4.26
C THR A 203 6.31 3.64 -3.63
N PHE A 204 7.38 3.97 -4.37
CA PHE A 204 8.44 4.85 -3.90
C PHE A 204 7.90 6.24 -3.49
N ARG A 205 7.09 6.88 -4.34
CA ARG A 205 6.55 8.23 -4.07
C ARG A 205 5.62 8.25 -2.87
N LEU A 206 4.74 7.24 -2.75
CA LEU A 206 3.80 7.14 -1.64
C LEU A 206 4.52 6.91 -0.31
N LYS A 207 5.53 6.03 -0.27
CA LYS A 207 6.34 5.80 0.93
C LYS A 207 7.11 7.05 1.35
N MET A 208 7.74 7.75 0.40
CA MET A 208 8.47 9.00 0.66
C MET A 208 7.55 10.08 1.24
N ALA A 209 6.38 10.28 0.64
CA ALA A 209 5.40 11.27 1.12
C ALA A 209 4.88 10.91 2.53
N ALA A 210 4.50 9.65 2.75
CA ALA A 210 4.04 9.18 4.06
C ALA A 210 5.13 9.33 5.13
N PHE A 211 6.41 9.05 4.80
CA PHE A 211 7.53 9.17 5.72
C PHE A 211 7.81 10.63 6.08
N ALA A 212 7.80 11.54 5.10
CA ALA A 212 8.00 12.97 5.35
C ALA A 212 6.87 13.56 6.22
N ILE A 213 5.60 13.25 5.92
CA ILE A 213 4.45 13.75 6.69
C ILE A 213 4.49 13.19 8.13
N SER A 214 4.76 11.91 8.28
CA SER A 214 4.90 11.23 9.56
C SER A 214 5.97 11.89 10.43
N SER A 215 7.16 12.12 9.88
CA SER A 215 8.29 12.72 10.57
C SER A 215 8.09 14.21 10.85
N PHE A 216 7.40 14.94 9.99
CA PHE A 216 7.04 16.35 10.22
C PHE A 216 6.23 16.52 11.50
N PHE A 217 5.15 15.73 11.68
CA PHE A 217 4.34 15.81 12.89
C PHE A 217 5.12 15.39 14.14
N ALA A 218 5.97 14.37 14.05
CA ALA A 218 6.85 13.97 15.14
C ALA A 218 7.82 15.10 15.53
N GLY A 219 8.40 15.80 14.54
CA GLY A 219 9.28 16.95 14.75
C GLY A 219 8.58 18.14 15.37
N VAL A 220 7.39 18.53 14.87
CA VAL A 220 6.61 19.63 15.48
C VAL A 220 6.20 19.30 16.90
N MET A 221 5.78 18.06 17.17
CA MET A 221 5.41 17.65 18.53
C MET A 221 6.62 17.62 19.46
N GLY A 222 7.80 17.20 18.94
CA GLY A 222 9.07 17.30 19.66
C GLY A 222 9.42 18.74 20.04
N ALA A 223 9.23 19.69 19.13
CA ALA A 223 9.45 21.11 19.37
C ALA A 223 8.54 21.66 20.49
N VAL A 224 7.25 21.31 20.46
CA VAL A 224 6.29 21.69 21.52
C VAL A 224 6.70 21.05 22.87
N HIS A 225 7.12 19.78 22.84
CA HIS A 225 7.54 19.07 24.04
C HIS A 225 8.82 19.63 24.67
N ALA A 226 9.78 20.10 23.85
CA ALA A 226 11.00 20.76 24.33
C ALA A 226 10.68 22.00 25.20
N LEU A 227 9.71 22.80 24.79
CA LEU A 227 9.24 23.95 25.58
C LEU A 227 8.52 23.52 26.88
N TYR A 228 7.76 22.41 26.79
CA TYR A 228 7.05 21.88 27.97
C TYR A 228 8.00 21.39 29.07
N VAL A 229 9.07 20.67 28.68
CA VAL A 229 10.07 20.19 29.64
C VAL A 229 11.10 21.26 30.00
N SER A 230 11.25 22.32 29.19
CA SER A 230 12.14 23.48 29.38
C SER A 230 13.65 23.16 29.47
N TYR A 231 14.03 21.90 29.42
CA TYR A 231 15.42 21.44 29.43
C TYR A 231 15.56 20.19 28.56
N VAL A 232 16.44 20.26 27.57
CA VAL A 232 16.62 19.20 26.55
C VAL A 232 18.01 18.60 26.72
N THR A 233 18.07 17.28 26.90
CA THR A 233 19.32 16.49 26.95
C THR A 233 19.26 15.34 25.97
N VAL A 234 20.41 14.90 25.47
CA VAL A 234 20.50 13.80 24.51
C VAL A 234 19.90 12.49 25.05
N GLY A 235 20.20 12.16 26.32
CA GLY A 235 19.79 10.92 26.97
C GLY A 235 18.28 10.78 27.09
N GLU A 236 17.57 11.86 27.41
CA GLU A 236 16.10 11.87 27.51
C GLU A 236 15.43 11.96 26.11
N THR A 237 16.03 12.72 25.22
CA THR A 237 15.45 13.04 23.90
C THR A 237 15.50 11.85 22.93
N PHE A 238 16.64 11.15 22.85
CA PHE A 238 16.83 10.02 21.95
C PHE A 238 16.62 8.66 22.64
N ASN A 239 15.81 8.63 23.70
CA ASN A 239 15.49 7.42 24.43
C ASN A 239 14.58 6.51 23.59
N ILE A 240 14.87 5.20 23.62
CA ILE A 240 14.07 4.17 22.91
C ILE A 240 12.64 4.03 23.44
N THR A 241 12.37 4.55 24.63
CA THR A 241 11.03 4.47 25.25
C THR A 241 9.96 5.17 24.41
N VAL A 242 10.29 6.32 23.80
CA VAL A 242 9.34 7.08 22.96
C VAL A 242 8.86 6.24 21.77
N PRO A 243 9.73 5.74 20.88
CA PRO A 243 9.27 4.95 19.73
C PRO A 243 8.58 3.64 20.16
N LEU A 244 9.03 2.96 21.20
CA LEU A 244 8.36 1.75 21.71
C LEU A 244 6.93 2.04 22.18
N THR A 245 6.73 3.11 22.93
CA THR A 245 5.40 3.51 23.42
C THR A 245 4.47 3.87 22.27
N VAL A 246 4.96 4.61 21.28
CA VAL A 246 4.21 4.98 20.07
C VAL A 246 3.74 3.73 19.31
N VAL A 247 4.64 2.77 19.13
CA VAL A 247 4.35 1.49 18.48
C VAL A 247 3.28 0.70 19.25
N LEU A 248 3.46 0.55 20.57
CA LEU A 248 2.50 -0.16 21.42
C LEU A 248 1.10 0.48 21.36
N MET A 249 1.02 1.80 21.46
CA MET A 249 -0.24 2.55 21.35
C MET A 249 -0.92 2.31 20.00
N SER A 250 -0.14 2.35 18.92
CA SER A 250 -0.66 2.18 17.56
C SER A 250 -1.14 0.75 17.29
N ILE A 251 -0.38 -0.26 17.71
CA ILE A 251 -0.73 -1.68 17.52
C ILE A 251 -1.97 -2.03 18.37
N LEU A 252 -1.98 -1.66 19.64
CA LEU A 252 -3.12 -1.92 20.52
C LEU A 252 -4.41 -1.29 19.98
N GLY A 253 -4.33 -0.05 19.52
CA GLY A 253 -5.47 0.65 18.95
C GLY A 253 -5.92 0.06 17.61
N GLY A 254 -4.99 -0.45 16.79
CA GLY A 254 -5.22 -1.00 15.46
C GLY A 254 -4.61 -0.15 14.35
N SER A 255 -3.40 -0.48 13.93
CA SER A 255 -2.56 0.34 13.05
C SER A 255 -3.06 0.49 11.60
N ARG A 256 -3.92 -0.42 11.10
CA ARG A 256 -4.48 -0.32 9.73
C ARG A 256 -5.62 0.69 9.59
N HIS A 257 -6.02 1.38 10.65
CA HIS A 257 -7.13 2.33 10.63
C HIS A 257 -6.74 3.66 11.28
N TRP A 258 -7.23 4.77 10.73
CA TRP A 258 -6.89 6.12 11.20
C TRP A 258 -7.30 6.42 12.64
N LEU A 259 -8.37 5.78 13.16
CA LEU A 259 -8.83 5.93 14.55
C LEU A 259 -8.03 5.08 15.56
N GLY A 260 -7.39 4.01 15.08
CA GLY A 260 -6.75 3.04 15.97
C GLY A 260 -5.72 3.68 16.90
N PRO A 261 -4.68 4.35 16.37
CA PRO A 261 -3.63 4.97 17.20
C PRO A 261 -4.16 5.95 18.24
N MET A 262 -5.19 6.73 17.89
CA MET A 262 -5.86 7.64 18.82
C MET A 262 -6.47 6.87 20.00
N VAL A 263 -7.22 5.80 19.71
CA VAL A 263 -7.86 4.97 20.77
C VAL A 263 -6.79 4.32 21.65
N GLY A 264 -5.73 3.76 21.06
CA GLY A 264 -4.64 3.14 21.80
C GLY A 264 -3.87 4.14 22.65
N ALA A 265 -3.57 5.33 22.12
CA ALA A 265 -2.88 6.39 22.86
C ALA A 265 -3.68 6.87 24.07
N VAL A 266 -4.98 7.15 23.90
CA VAL A 266 -5.86 7.55 25.01
C VAL A 266 -5.90 6.45 26.07
N LEU A 267 -6.13 5.21 25.68
CA LEU A 267 -6.26 4.09 26.62
C LEU A 267 -4.96 3.86 27.42
N ILE A 268 -3.82 3.77 26.74
CA ILE A 268 -2.53 3.53 27.41
C ILE A 268 -2.16 4.71 28.32
N THR A 269 -2.37 5.96 27.89
CA THR A 269 -2.06 7.13 28.70
C THR A 269 -2.93 7.15 29.97
N LEU A 270 -4.21 6.85 29.88
CA LEU A 270 -5.07 6.77 31.05
C LEU A 270 -4.67 5.62 31.99
N LEU A 271 -4.31 4.45 31.45
CA LEU A 271 -3.80 3.34 32.26
C LEU A 271 -2.48 3.71 32.95
N LEU A 272 -1.54 4.30 32.24
CA LEU A 272 -0.28 4.77 32.82
C LEU A 272 -0.56 5.77 33.95
N ASN A 273 -1.41 6.76 33.73
CA ASN A 273 -1.74 7.75 34.75
C ASN A 273 -2.42 7.12 35.99
N ALA A 274 -3.33 6.15 35.77
CA ALA A 274 -4.04 5.50 36.88
C ALA A 274 -3.15 4.58 37.73
N PHE A 275 -2.22 3.85 37.09
CA PHE A 275 -1.39 2.84 37.79
C PHE A 275 0.00 3.33 38.20
N THR A 276 0.46 4.51 37.74
CA THR A 276 1.75 5.07 38.15
C THR A 276 1.65 6.18 39.19
N ALA A 277 0.44 6.56 39.59
CA ALA A 277 0.20 7.50 40.68
C ALA A 277 0.32 6.77 42.02
N GLY A 278 1.40 7.02 42.79
CA GLY A 278 1.61 6.53 44.16
C GLY A 278 2.77 5.53 44.36
N ASP A 279 2.86 4.94 45.55
CA ASP A 279 3.98 4.08 45.98
C ASP A 279 4.10 2.74 45.22
N SER A 280 3.10 2.36 44.44
CA SER A 280 3.05 1.10 43.68
C SER A 280 3.39 1.25 42.20
N ALA A 281 4.07 2.33 41.79
CA ALA A 281 4.37 2.64 40.38
C ALA A 281 5.07 1.49 39.62
N LEU A 282 5.94 0.71 40.26
CA LEU A 282 6.60 -0.45 39.66
C LEU A 282 5.59 -1.56 39.34
N VAL A 283 4.72 -1.88 40.30
CA VAL A 283 3.67 -2.90 40.11
C VAL A 283 2.70 -2.47 39.00
N GLY A 284 2.35 -1.18 38.93
CA GLY A 284 1.54 -0.61 37.88
C GLY A 284 2.14 -0.79 36.48
N LYS A 285 3.45 -0.55 36.33
CA LYS A 285 4.16 -0.79 35.04
C LYS A 285 4.16 -2.26 34.63
N ILE A 286 4.33 -3.19 35.58
CA ILE A 286 4.27 -4.62 35.32
C ILE A 286 2.86 -5.02 34.84
N ILE A 287 1.81 -4.57 35.54
CA ILE A 287 0.42 -4.86 35.17
C ILE A 287 0.12 -4.33 33.77
N ILE A 288 0.55 -3.10 33.45
CA ILE A 288 0.37 -2.52 32.12
C ILE A 288 1.08 -3.37 31.05
N GLY A 289 2.32 -3.81 31.30
CA GLY A 289 3.06 -4.69 30.40
C GLY A 289 2.31 -6.01 30.14
N LEU A 290 1.77 -6.65 31.16
CA LEU A 290 0.99 -7.88 31.04
C LEU A 290 -0.34 -7.67 30.30
N VAL A 291 -1.05 -6.58 30.60
CA VAL A 291 -2.30 -6.22 29.90
C VAL A 291 -2.03 -5.96 28.42
N LEU A 292 -0.94 -5.25 28.08
CA LEU A 292 -0.55 -4.99 26.70
C LEU A 292 -0.18 -6.27 25.94
N ALA A 293 0.64 -7.14 26.57
CA ALA A 293 1.00 -8.43 25.99
C ALA A 293 -0.25 -9.30 25.74
N GLY A 294 -1.14 -9.38 26.73
CA GLY A 294 -2.41 -10.10 26.60
C GLY A 294 -3.32 -9.51 25.51
N ALA A 295 -3.41 -8.19 25.43
CA ALA A 295 -4.23 -7.52 24.41
C ALA A 295 -3.71 -7.76 22.98
N VAL A 296 -2.40 -7.76 22.76
CA VAL A 296 -1.79 -8.07 21.46
C VAL A 296 -2.05 -9.53 21.05
N LEU A 297 -1.97 -10.47 22.01
CA LEU A 297 -2.25 -11.89 21.75
C LEU A 297 -3.72 -12.15 21.41
N VAL A 298 -4.65 -11.51 22.13
CA VAL A 298 -6.10 -11.71 21.95
C VAL A 298 -6.66 -10.88 20.80
N MET A 299 -6.08 -9.73 20.50
CA MET A 299 -6.53 -8.77 19.48
C MET A 299 -5.41 -8.43 18.48
N PRO A 300 -4.95 -9.36 17.64
CA PRO A 300 -3.82 -9.12 16.72
C PRO A 300 -4.07 -7.99 15.70
N ARG A 301 -5.34 -7.65 15.45
CA ARG A 301 -5.76 -6.51 14.61
C ARG A 301 -6.04 -5.23 15.41
N GLY A 302 -5.73 -5.23 16.71
CA GLY A 302 -6.02 -4.15 17.63
C GLY A 302 -7.51 -3.98 17.94
N ILE A 303 -7.84 -3.03 18.81
CA ILE A 303 -9.22 -2.79 19.28
C ILE A 303 -10.15 -2.40 18.13
N VAL A 304 -9.76 -1.40 17.34
CA VAL A 304 -10.58 -0.87 16.22
C VAL A 304 -10.72 -1.91 15.12
N GLY A 305 -9.64 -2.60 14.74
CA GLY A 305 -9.68 -3.63 13.70
C GLY A 305 -10.56 -4.83 14.09
N THR A 306 -10.48 -5.28 15.35
CA THR A 306 -11.33 -6.37 15.86
C THR A 306 -12.80 -5.97 15.91
N TRP A 307 -13.09 -4.72 16.29
CA TRP A 307 -14.47 -4.20 16.28
C TRP A 307 -15.03 -4.11 14.85
N GLN A 308 -14.25 -3.61 13.90
CA GLN A 308 -14.63 -3.55 12.49
C GLN A 308 -14.95 -4.93 11.92
N LEU A 309 -14.10 -5.94 12.19
CA LEU A 309 -14.34 -7.31 11.74
C LEU A 309 -15.61 -7.91 12.31
N ARG A 310 -15.91 -7.66 13.60
CA ARG A 310 -17.15 -8.14 14.21
C ARG A 310 -18.38 -7.50 13.57
N MET A 311 -18.31 -6.21 13.30
CA MET A 311 -19.39 -5.48 12.60
C MET A 311 -19.57 -5.98 11.17
N HIS A 312 -18.45 -6.18 10.45
CA HIS A 312 -18.43 -6.71 9.09
C HIS A 312 -19.06 -8.12 9.01
N LYS A 313 -18.62 -9.05 9.87
CA LYS A 313 -19.22 -10.41 9.93
C LYS A 313 -20.72 -10.40 10.21
N ARG A 314 -21.20 -9.50 11.07
CA ARG A 314 -22.64 -9.34 11.32
C ARG A 314 -23.42 -8.85 10.09
N LEU A 315 -22.82 -7.93 9.31
CA LEU A 315 -23.42 -7.44 8.07
C LEU A 315 -23.50 -8.54 7.01
N ILE A 316 -22.41 -9.30 6.81
CA ILE A 316 -22.38 -10.43 5.89
C ILE A 316 -23.40 -11.50 6.30
N GLN A 317 -23.47 -11.90 7.58
CA GLN A 317 -24.43 -12.89 8.05
C GLN A 317 -25.88 -12.47 7.83
N LYS A 318 -26.17 -11.17 7.97
CA LYS A 318 -27.51 -10.62 7.69
C LYS A 318 -27.87 -10.68 6.20
N ASN A 319 -26.88 -10.48 5.33
CA ASN A 319 -27.06 -10.52 3.87
C ASN A 319 -26.86 -11.93 3.27
N ALA A 320 -26.28 -12.87 4.03
CA ALA A 320 -25.97 -14.22 3.53
C ALA A 320 -27.22 -15.06 3.23
N GLN A 321 -28.38 -14.72 3.76
CA GLN A 321 -29.65 -15.35 3.41
C GLN A 321 -30.09 -15.06 1.96
N ASP A 322 -29.59 -13.95 1.36
CA ASP A 322 -29.86 -13.56 -0.03
C ASP A 322 -28.77 -14.01 -1.01
N LEU A 323 -27.68 -14.62 -0.51
CA LEU A 323 -26.49 -14.99 -1.29
C LEU A 323 -26.37 -16.52 -1.41
N GLN A 324 -27.41 -17.21 -1.92
CA GLN A 324 -27.20 -18.57 -2.43
C GLN A 324 -26.18 -18.51 -3.56
N ASP A 325 -25.21 -19.44 -3.55
CA ASP A 325 -24.19 -19.57 -4.59
C ASP A 325 -24.87 -19.83 -5.94
N GLU A 326 -25.20 -18.76 -6.65
CA GLU A 326 -25.60 -18.87 -8.06
C GLU A 326 -24.35 -19.25 -8.86
N PRO A 327 -24.45 -20.26 -9.77
CA PRO A 327 -23.38 -20.56 -10.69
C PRO A 327 -23.05 -19.32 -11.52
N PHE A 328 -21.77 -19.13 -11.85
CA PHE A 328 -21.29 -18.04 -12.67
C PHE A 328 -22.08 -17.95 -13.98
N HIS A 329 -22.95 -16.98 -14.09
CA HIS A 329 -23.55 -16.54 -15.32
C HIS A 329 -23.04 -15.14 -15.62
N ALA A 330 -22.20 -15.00 -16.67
CA ALA A 330 -21.92 -13.68 -17.23
C ALA A 330 -23.27 -13.02 -17.54
N SER A 331 -23.58 -11.89 -16.93
CA SER A 331 -24.89 -11.24 -17.06
C SER A 331 -25.24 -11.04 -18.54
N GLU A 332 -26.42 -11.52 -18.94
CA GLU A 332 -26.93 -11.43 -20.33
C GLU A 332 -27.04 -9.97 -20.84
N GLU A 333 -27.14 -9.02 -19.93
CA GLU A 333 -27.21 -7.58 -20.24
C GLU A 333 -25.93 -7.03 -20.86
N LEU A 334 -24.75 -7.62 -20.56
CA LEU A 334 -23.48 -7.34 -21.24
C LEU A 334 -23.34 -8.11 -22.56
N MET A 335 -24.28 -9.04 -22.86
CA MET A 335 -24.34 -9.75 -24.15
C MET A 335 -24.81 -8.86 -25.32
N SER A 336 -25.45 -7.72 -25.02
CA SER A 336 -26.07 -6.84 -26.02
C SER A 336 -25.23 -5.62 -26.42
N LEU A 337 -24.00 -5.49 -25.95
CA LEU A 337 -23.09 -4.46 -26.47
C LEU A 337 -22.70 -4.85 -27.88
N GLU A 338 -23.22 -4.05 -28.85
CA GLU A 338 -23.05 -4.22 -30.28
C GLU A 338 -21.60 -4.52 -30.65
N ARG A 339 -21.43 -5.55 -31.47
CA ARG A 339 -20.17 -5.94 -32.07
C ARG A 339 -19.67 -4.81 -32.99
N PRO A 340 -18.49 -4.23 -32.77
CA PRO A 340 -17.75 -3.70 -33.90
C PRO A 340 -17.42 -4.92 -34.78
N SER A 341 -18.00 -5.02 -35.94
CA SER A 341 -17.69 -6.05 -36.93
C SER A 341 -16.23 -5.83 -37.39
N LEU A 342 -15.29 -6.46 -36.72
CA LEU A 342 -13.93 -6.63 -37.21
C LEU A 342 -13.98 -7.76 -38.25
N THR A 343 -14.43 -7.44 -39.47
CA THR A 343 -14.13 -8.26 -40.67
C THR A 343 -12.62 -8.30 -40.82
N PRO A 344 -12.00 -9.47 -41.03
CA PRO A 344 -10.57 -9.54 -41.33
C PRO A 344 -10.36 -8.87 -42.70
N SER A 345 -9.90 -7.62 -42.66
CA SER A 345 -9.45 -6.92 -43.87
C SER A 345 -8.14 -7.57 -44.31
N SER A 346 -8.25 -8.36 -45.36
CA SER A 346 -7.09 -8.85 -46.11
C SER A 346 -6.35 -7.64 -46.71
N ASN A 347 -5.06 -7.49 -46.35
CA ASN A 347 -4.11 -6.50 -46.87
C ASN A 347 -4.03 -5.10 -46.20
N SER A 348 -4.17 -4.97 -44.88
CA SER A 348 -3.59 -3.85 -44.18
C SER A 348 -2.43 -4.36 -43.28
N THR A 349 -1.31 -3.65 -43.26
CA THR A 349 -0.19 -3.87 -42.30
C THR A 349 -0.80 -3.96 -40.91
N ARG A 350 -0.84 -5.17 -40.29
CA ARG A 350 -1.38 -5.37 -38.94
C ARG A 350 -0.60 -4.48 -37.98
N GLU A 351 -1.31 -3.61 -37.27
CA GLU A 351 -0.73 -2.70 -36.28
C GLU A 351 -0.15 -3.52 -35.13
N LYS A 352 1.18 -3.40 -34.89
CA LYS A 352 1.83 -4.04 -33.74
C LYS A 352 1.57 -3.21 -32.49
N VAL A 353 1.04 -3.85 -31.46
CA VAL A 353 0.77 -3.21 -30.16
C VAL A 353 1.86 -3.50 -29.13
N LEU A 354 2.49 -4.70 -29.20
CA LEU A 354 3.63 -5.05 -28.37
C LEU A 354 4.73 -5.62 -29.27
N GLU A 355 5.94 -5.07 -29.14
CA GLU A 355 7.13 -5.55 -29.84
C GLU A 355 8.21 -5.86 -28.83
N VAL A 356 8.74 -7.05 -28.88
CA VAL A 356 9.86 -7.51 -28.07
C VAL A 356 11.00 -7.86 -29.00
N ARG A 357 12.20 -7.31 -28.74
CA ARG A 357 13.38 -7.51 -29.60
C ARG A 357 14.58 -7.95 -28.77
N SER A 358 15.14 -9.10 -29.16
CA SER A 358 16.37 -9.71 -28.60
C SER A 358 16.35 -9.76 -27.06
N LEU A 359 15.17 -10.02 -26.48
CA LEU A 359 14.98 -9.96 -25.03
C LEU A 359 15.75 -11.07 -24.33
N SER A 360 16.70 -10.70 -23.49
CA SER A 360 17.50 -11.64 -22.71
C SER A 360 17.41 -11.34 -21.21
N LYS A 361 17.37 -12.39 -20.40
CA LYS A 361 17.38 -12.27 -18.93
C LYS A 361 18.28 -13.32 -18.28
N ASN A 362 19.28 -12.85 -17.54
CA ASN A 362 20.19 -13.68 -16.76
C ASN A 362 19.95 -13.49 -15.26
N PHE A 363 19.96 -14.58 -14.49
CA PHE A 363 19.90 -14.60 -13.02
C PHE A 363 21.11 -15.37 -12.49
N SER A 364 22.05 -14.70 -11.83
CA SER A 364 23.17 -15.35 -11.11
C SER A 364 23.80 -16.54 -11.84
N GLY A 365 24.01 -16.40 -13.17
CA GLY A 365 24.62 -17.44 -14.02
C GLY A 365 23.63 -18.34 -14.78
N ILE A 366 22.32 -18.26 -14.50
CA ILE A 366 21.29 -18.99 -15.26
C ILE A 366 20.70 -18.03 -16.30
N ARG A 367 20.78 -18.41 -17.58
CA ARG A 367 20.12 -17.70 -18.68
C ARG A 367 18.67 -18.16 -18.77
N ALA A 368 17.76 -17.33 -18.33
CA ALA A 368 16.31 -17.64 -18.31
C ALA A 368 15.59 -17.24 -19.61
N LEU A 369 16.10 -16.22 -20.33
CA LEU A 369 15.68 -15.82 -21.67
C LEU A 369 16.92 -15.51 -22.50
N HIS A 370 16.88 -15.87 -23.78
CA HIS A 370 17.95 -15.66 -24.73
C HIS A 370 17.40 -15.15 -26.07
N GLN A 371 17.65 -13.87 -26.36
CA GLN A 371 17.34 -13.21 -27.62
C GLN A 371 15.88 -13.49 -28.11
N VAL A 372 14.92 -13.42 -27.21
CA VAL A 372 13.51 -13.67 -27.53
C VAL A 372 12.94 -12.50 -28.34
N ASP A 373 12.47 -12.79 -29.54
CA ASP A 373 11.69 -11.88 -30.38
C ASP A 373 10.22 -12.30 -30.36
N LEU A 374 9.31 -11.33 -30.17
CA LEU A 374 7.87 -11.57 -30.17
C LEU A 374 7.11 -10.31 -30.56
N ASP A 375 6.16 -10.46 -31.47
CA ASP A 375 5.22 -9.42 -31.85
C ASP A 375 3.80 -9.81 -31.43
N LEU A 376 3.04 -8.86 -30.88
CA LEU A 376 1.59 -8.99 -30.67
C LEU A 376 0.87 -7.93 -31.51
N TYR A 377 -0.12 -8.35 -32.25
CA TYR A 377 -0.92 -7.48 -33.10
C TYR A 377 -2.20 -7.04 -32.42
N LYS A 378 -2.75 -5.92 -32.84
CA LYS A 378 -3.99 -5.36 -32.30
C LYS A 378 -5.16 -6.31 -32.46
N GLY A 379 -5.86 -6.60 -31.36
CA GLY A 379 -7.00 -7.52 -31.34
C GLY A 379 -6.63 -9.00 -31.51
N GLU A 380 -5.33 -9.36 -31.40
CA GLU A 380 -4.84 -10.74 -31.46
C GLU A 380 -4.89 -11.41 -30.08
N ILE A 381 -5.18 -12.70 -30.06
CA ILE A 381 -4.88 -13.60 -28.93
C ILE A 381 -3.66 -14.44 -29.34
N LEU A 382 -2.52 -14.15 -28.77
CA LEU A 382 -1.27 -14.88 -28.95
C LEU A 382 -1.10 -15.91 -27.84
N GLY A 383 -1.07 -17.19 -28.18
CA GLY A 383 -0.74 -18.24 -27.23
C GLY A 383 0.76 -18.36 -27.03
N LEU A 384 1.22 -18.29 -25.79
CA LEU A 384 2.62 -18.50 -25.42
C LEU A 384 2.76 -19.82 -24.68
N LEU A 385 3.36 -20.80 -25.33
CA LEU A 385 3.50 -22.17 -24.88
C LEU A 385 4.95 -22.52 -24.52
N GLY A 386 5.15 -23.67 -23.92
CA GLY A 386 6.45 -24.27 -23.62
C GLY A 386 6.41 -25.13 -22.36
N PRO A 387 7.36 -26.05 -22.16
CA PRO A 387 7.47 -26.86 -20.97
C PRO A 387 7.74 -26.04 -19.69
N ASN A 388 7.69 -26.69 -18.54
CA ASN A 388 8.07 -26.05 -17.28
C ASN A 388 9.55 -25.64 -17.33
N GLY A 389 9.84 -24.43 -16.87
CA GLY A 389 11.21 -23.87 -16.93
C GLY A 389 11.63 -23.29 -18.30
N SER A 390 10.76 -23.25 -19.31
CA SER A 390 11.07 -22.71 -20.64
C SER A 390 11.28 -21.19 -20.69
N GLY A 391 10.94 -20.44 -19.62
CA GLY A 391 11.11 -19.00 -19.54
C GLY A 391 9.83 -18.17 -19.61
N LYS A 392 8.64 -18.76 -19.77
CA LYS A 392 7.33 -18.03 -19.91
C LYS A 392 7.07 -17.03 -18.79
N SER A 393 7.15 -17.46 -17.54
CA SER A 393 6.94 -16.57 -16.39
C SER A 393 8.02 -15.49 -16.28
N THR A 394 9.27 -15.80 -16.69
CA THR A 394 10.35 -14.80 -16.78
C THR A 394 10.02 -13.77 -17.86
N PHE A 395 9.54 -14.21 -19.03
CA PHE A 395 9.10 -13.33 -20.12
C PHE A 395 8.03 -12.35 -19.63
N ILE A 396 6.95 -12.86 -19.01
CA ILE A 396 5.87 -12.03 -18.43
C ILE A 396 6.45 -11.03 -17.42
N ASN A 397 7.31 -11.49 -16.51
CA ASN A 397 7.89 -10.64 -15.46
C ASN A 397 8.78 -9.52 -16.03
N VAL A 398 9.52 -9.79 -17.12
CA VAL A 398 10.36 -8.77 -17.77
C VAL A 398 9.50 -7.79 -18.56
N VAL A 399 8.55 -8.25 -19.36
CA VAL A 399 7.67 -7.40 -20.17
C VAL A 399 6.81 -6.48 -19.27
N THR A 400 6.40 -6.95 -18.09
CA THR A 400 5.64 -6.14 -17.12
C THR A 400 6.50 -5.26 -16.21
N GLY A 401 7.84 -5.27 -16.37
CA GLY A 401 8.77 -4.45 -15.59
C GLY A 401 8.99 -4.91 -14.15
N HIS A 402 8.53 -6.12 -13.80
CA HIS A 402 8.85 -6.72 -12.50
C HIS A 402 10.35 -7.04 -12.40
N TYR A 403 10.93 -7.51 -13.50
CA TYR A 403 12.38 -7.63 -13.68
C TYR A 403 12.85 -6.73 -14.83
N LEU A 404 14.00 -6.08 -14.65
CA LEU A 404 14.64 -5.39 -15.76
C LEU A 404 15.26 -6.43 -16.71
N PRO A 405 15.18 -6.24 -18.04
CA PRO A 405 15.91 -7.07 -18.98
C PRO A 405 17.42 -6.95 -18.76
N THR A 406 18.18 -7.99 -19.11
CA THR A 406 19.66 -7.92 -19.19
C THR A 406 20.07 -7.29 -20.49
N GLU A 407 19.39 -7.65 -21.59
CA GLU A 407 19.57 -7.11 -22.94
C GLU A 407 18.24 -7.12 -23.67
N GLY A 408 18.13 -6.36 -24.75
CA GLY A 408 16.94 -6.27 -25.59
C GLY A 408 15.96 -5.18 -25.14
N THR A 409 14.93 -4.99 -25.93
CA THR A 409 13.95 -3.90 -25.77
C THR A 409 12.53 -4.41 -25.80
N VAL A 410 11.63 -3.71 -25.07
CA VAL A 410 10.18 -3.90 -25.10
C VAL A 410 9.53 -2.60 -25.53
N VAL A 411 8.71 -2.63 -26.55
CA VAL A 411 8.00 -1.47 -27.10
C VAL A 411 6.49 -1.75 -27.05
N LEU A 412 5.70 -0.85 -26.47
CA LEU A 412 4.25 -0.90 -26.45
C LEU A 412 3.70 0.33 -27.18
N ALA A 413 2.86 0.13 -28.17
CA ALA A 413 2.26 1.19 -28.96
C ALA A 413 3.30 2.23 -29.45
N GLY A 414 4.46 1.77 -29.91
CA GLY A 414 5.57 2.61 -30.41
C GLY A 414 6.45 3.25 -29.33
N GLN A 415 6.18 3.00 -28.04
CA GLN A 415 6.96 3.56 -26.92
C GLN A 415 7.83 2.50 -26.26
N SER A 416 9.17 2.74 -26.19
CA SER A 416 10.10 1.85 -25.51
C SER A 416 10.02 2.00 -23.99
N PHE A 417 10.11 0.86 -23.27
CA PHE A 417 10.02 0.78 -21.81
C PHE A 417 11.35 0.58 -21.10
N GLU A 418 12.44 0.89 -21.74
CA GLU A 418 13.77 0.68 -21.18
C GLU A 418 13.91 1.37 -19.79
N GLY A 419 14.21 0.57 -18.78
CA GLY A 419 14.41 1.06 -17.40
C GLY A 419 13.15 1.54 -16.67
N TRP A 420 11.96 1.35 -17.23
CA TRP A 420 10.73 1.80 -16.58
C TRP A 420 10.30 0.88 -15.43
N PRO A 421 9.82 1.46 -14.31
CA PRO A 421 9.21 0.69 -13.25
C PRO A 421 7.83 0.17 -13.66
N ALA A 422 7.40 -0.96 -13.08
CA ALA A 422 6.18 -1.65 -13.45
C ALA A 422 4.91 -0.76 -13.41
N HIS A 423 4.78 0.11 -12.42
CA HIS A 423 3.64 1.02 -12.31
C HIS A 423 3.52 2.00 -13.48
N ARG A 424 4.65 2.37 -14.10
CA ARG A 424 4.65 3.25 -15.27
C ARG A 424 4.25 2.48 -16.53
N ILE A 425 4.74 1.23 -16.68
CA ILE A 425 4.37 0.33 -17.79
C ILE A 425 2.87 0.05 -17.76
N ARG A 426 2.32 -0.27 -16.60
CA ARG A 426 0.87 -0.48 -16.45
C ARG A 426 0.04 0.71 -16.91
N ARG A 427 0.47 1.93 -16.58
CA ARG A 427 -0.23 3.16 -17.00
C ARG A 427 -0.22 3.39 -18.51
N GLN A 428 0.67 2.74 -19.25
CA GLN A 428 0.67 2.77 -20.71
C GLN A 428 -0.29 1.73 -21.32
N GLY A 429 -1.01 0.98 -20.49
CA GLY A 429 -2.02 0.06 -20.96
C GLY A 429 -1.58 -1.39 -21.05
N LEU A 430 -0.53 -1.82 -20.33
CA LEU A 430 -0.15 -3.21 -20.21
C LEU A 430 -0.56 -3.74 -18.84
N SER A 431 -1.45 -4.75 -18.80
CA SER A 431 -1.90 -5.40 -17.56
C SER A 431 -1.59 -6.89 -17.58
N ARG A 432 -1.56 -7.50 -16.39
CA ARG A 432 -1.38 -8.94 -16.26
C ARG A 432 -2.25 -9.52 -15.14
N THR A 433 -2.52 -10.82 -15.22
CA THR A 433 -2.93 -11.63 -14.07
C THR A 433 -1.74 -12.39 -13.50
N TYR A 434 -1.91 -12.96 -12.30
CA TYR A 434 -0.93 -13.83 -11.67
C TYR A 434 -1.42 -15.28 -11.70
N GLN A 435 -0.52 -16.23 -11.91
CA GLN A 435 -0.80 -17.67 -11.83
C GLN A 435 -1.45 -18.04 -10.48
N ILE A 436 -0.87 -17.58 -9.38
CA ILE A 436 -1.47 -17.63 -8.05
C ILE A 436 -2.03 -16.25 -7.75
N PRO A 437 -3.37 -16.12 -7.53
CA PRO A 437 -3.98 -14.83 -7.24
C PRO A 437 -3.31 -14.11 -6.06
N ARG A 438 -3.01 -12.82 -6.25
CA ARG A 438 -2.40 -11.94 -5.24
C ARG A 438 -3.30 -10.75 -4.93
N PRO A 439 -4.51 -10.98 -4.42
CA PRO A 439 -5.36 -9.89 -4.00
C PRO A 439 -4.80 -9.22 -2.74
N PHE A 440 -5.15 -7.96 -2.55
CA PHE A 440 -4.81 -7.24 -1.33
C PHE A 440 -5.79 -7.65 -0.22
N HIS A 441 -5.28 -8.38 0.77
CA HIS A 441 -6.07 -8.97 1.85
C HIS A 441 -6.65 -7.94 2.82
N GLY A 442 -6.01 -6.79 2.94
CA GLY A 442 -6.49 -5.66 3.74
C GLY A 442 -7.57 -4.82 3.07
N LEU A 443 -7.87 -5.08 1.79
CA LEU A 443 -8.88 -4.39 1.00
C LEU A 443 -10.04 -5.32 0.66
N THR A 444 -11.28 -4.77 0.58
CA THR A 444 -12.42 -5.53 0.08
C THR A 444 -12.28 -5.85 -1.41
N VAL A 445 -13.10 -6.75 -1.93
CA VAL A 445 -13.17 -7.07 -3.37
C VAL A 445 -13.36 -5.80 -4.19
N LEU A 446 -14.33 -4.95 -3.83
CA LEU A 446 -14.57 -3.67 -4.51
C LEU A 446 -13.35 -2.75 -4.43
N GLN A 447 -12.73 -2.61 -3.27
CA GLN A 447 -11.53 -1.77 -3.12
C GLN A 447 -10.33 -2.26 -3.93
N ASN A 448 -10.16 -3.59 -4.04
CA ASN A 448 -9.15 -4.20 -4.90
C ASN A 448 -9.30 -3.79 -6.36
N VAL A 449 -10.53 -3.83 -6.89
CA VAL A 449 -10.81 -3.47 -8.29
C VAL A 449 -10.75 -1.94 -8.48
N THR A 450 -11.29 -1.16 -7.54
CA THR A 450 -11.25 0.31 -7.58
C THR A 450 -9.81 0.83 -7.57
N LEU A 451 -8.92 0.25 -6.75
CA LEU A 451 -7.50 0.60 -6.75
C LEU A 451 -6.87 0.41 -8.13
N ALA A 452 -7.14 -0.72 -8.78
CA ALA A 452 -6.62 -1.00 -10.11
C ALA A 452 -7.14 -0.01 -11.18
N ALA A 453 -8.41 0.42 -11.08
CA ALA A 453 -8.98 1.46 -11.92
C ALA A 453 -8.33 2.83 -11.67
N GLN A 454 -8.16 3.22 -10.40
CA GLN A 454 -7.55 4.50 -10.01
C GLN A 454 -6.10 4.64 -10.45
N TYR A 455 -5.31 3.56 -10.36
CA TYR A 455 -3.89 3.56 -10.69
C TYR A 455 -3.59 3.08 -12.12
N GLY A 456 -4.62 2.73 -12.90
CA GLY A 456 -4.53 2.44 -14.33
C GLY A 456 -4.16 3.66 -15.19
N GLY A 457 -4.06 3.45 -16.50
CA GLY A 457 -3.62 4.48 -17.46
C GLY A 457 -4.64 5.60 -17.73
N ALA A 458 -5.92 5.39 -17.44
CA ALA A 458 -7.00 6.29 -17.83
C ALA A 458 -7.17 7.54 -16.96
N ASN A 459 -6.37 7.73 -15.90
CA ASN A 459 -6.43 8.87 -14.96
C ASN A 459 -7.86 9.17 -14.45
N LEU A 460 -8.61 8.13 -14.10
CA LEU A 460 -9.99 8.24 -13.65
C LEU A 460 -10.09 8.98 -12.30
N THR A 461 -11.15 9.75 -12.14
CA THR A 461 -11.58 10.30 -10.85
C THR A 461 -12.02 9.17 -9.91
N ASP A 462 -12.22 9.46 -8.63
CA ASP A 462 -12.66 8.44 -7.66
C ASP A 462 -14.04 7.86 -8.01
N GLU A 463 -14.95 8.68 -8.53
CA GLU A 463 -16.30 8.27 -8.97
C GLU A 463 -16.23 7.41 -10.23
N GLU A 464 -15.50 7.84 -11.27
CA GLU A 464 -15.30 7.07 -12.49
C GLU A 464 -14.59 5.72 -12.23
N ALA A 465 -13.62 5.70 -11.33
CA ALA A 465 -12.92 4.47 -10.94
C ALA A 465 -13.84 3.50 -10.20
N LEU A 466 -14.77 4.01 -9.40
CA LEU A 466 -15.78 3.19 -8.75
C LEU A 466 -16.77 2.60 -9.76
N GLU A 467 -17.24 3.39 -10.72
CA GLU A 467 -18.12 2.93 -11.79
C GLU A 467 -17.44 1.85 -12.65
N GLU A 468 -16.18 2.09 -13.04
CA GLU A 468 -15.38 1.13 -13.79
C GLU A 468 -15.18 -0.18 -13.00
N ALA A 469 -14.90 -0.08 -11.68
CA ALA A 469 -14.78 -1.25 -10.82
C ALA A 469 -16.10 -2.05 -10.76
N LEU A 470 -17.23 -1.40 -10.56
CA LEU A 470 -18.54 -2.04 -10.53
C LEU A 470 -18.90 -2.70 -11.89
N LYS A 471 -18.53 -2.08 -13.01
CA LYS A 471 -18.69 -2.65 -14.36
C LYS A 471 -17.94 -3.98 -14.47
N TRP A 472 -16.65 -4.02 -14.13
CA TRP A 472 -15.85 -5.22 -14.26
C TRP A 472 -16.16 -6.28 -13.20
N MET A 473 -16.63 -5.87 -12.02
CA MET A 473 -17.15 -6.81 -11.03
C MET A 473 -18.43 -7.51 -11.53
N ARG A 474 -19.35 -6.79 -12.19
CA ARG A 474 -20.53 -7.38 -12.84
C ARG A 474 -20.11 -8.33 -13.95
N PHE A 475 -19.15 -7.93 -14.79
CA PHE A 475 -18.62 -8.76 -15.87
C PHE A 475 -18.02 -10.08 -15.38
N THR A 476 -17.38 -10.06 -14.20
CA THR A 476 -16.73 -11.24 -13.59
C THR A 476 -17.61 -11.94 -12.54
N GLY A 477 -18.89 -11.57 -12.40
CA GLY A 477 -19.82 -12.19 -11.44
C GLY A 477 -19.49 -11.93 -9.97
N LEU A 478 -18.80 -10.83 -9.67
CA LEU A 478 -18.40 -10.43 -8.31
C LEU A 478 -19.20 -9.27 -7.74
N ASP A 479 -20.24 -8.80 -8.44
CA ASP A 479 -21.05 -7.64 -8.08
C ASP A 479 -21.66 -7.74 -6.67
N LYS A 480 -22.15 -8.94 -6.30
CA LYS A 480 -22.71 -9.22 -4.97
C LYS A 480 -21.67 -9.41 -3.87
N LYS A 481 -20.38 -9.50 -4.22
CA LYS A 481 -19.26 -9.77 -3.30
C LYS A 481 -18.38 -8.54 -3.00
N GLY A 482 -18.83 -7.34 -3.35
CA GLY A 482 -18.04 -6.10 -3.24
C GLY A 482 -17.50 -5.80 -1.85
N ASP A 483 -18.30 -6.04 -0.82
CA ASP A 483 -17.92 -5.81 0.57
C ASP A 483 -17.12 -6.96 1.19
N PHE A 484 -16.99 -8.12 0.53
CA PHE A 484 -16.23 -9.26 1.04
C PHE A 484 -14.73 -9.00 0.98
N TYR A 485 -13.98 -9.60 1.91
CA TYR A 485 -12.53 -9.68 1.82
C TYR A 485 -12.10 -10.87 0.96
N PRO A 486 -10.91 -10.83 0.35
CA PRO A 486 -10.41 -11.93 -0.48
C PRO A 486 -10.35 -13.30 0.23
N GLU A 487 -10.24 -13.31 1.55
CA GLU A 487 -10.25 -14.54 2.36
C GLU A 487 -11.64 -15.19 2.46
N GLU A 488 -12.70 -14.42 2.22
CA GLU A 488 -14.10 -14.82 2.34
C GLU A 488 -14.70 -15.30 1.01
N ILE A 489 -13.92 -15.26 -0.07
CA ILE A 489 -14.29 -15.77 -1.40
C ILE A 489 -13.43 -16.99 -1.77
N ASN A 490 -13.99 -17.88 -2.61
CA ASN A 490 -13.29 -19.11 -3.02
C ASN A 490 -12.17 -18.82 -4.05
N LEU A 491 -11.37 -19.85 -4.37
CA LEU A 491 -10.22 -19.73 -5.28
C LEU A 491 -10.63 -19.26 -6.68
N HIS A 492 -11.72 -19.80 -7.21
CA HIS A 492 -12.28 -19.41 -8.51
C HIS A 492 -12.63 -17.92 -8.53
N GLN A 493 -13.36 -17.44 -7.52
CA GLN A 493 -13.71 -16.02 -7.39
C GLN A 493 -12.46 -15.12 -7.23
N ARG A 494 -11.40 -15.61 -6.58
CA ARG A 494 -10.12 -14.87 -6.49
C ARG A 494 -9.44 -14.73 -7.85
N LYS A 495 -9.51 -15.75 -8.72
CA LYS A 495 -9.00 -15.65 -10.11
C LYS A 495 -9.78 -14.63 -10.93
N PHE A 496 -11.10 -14.61 -10.78
CA PHE A 496 -11.93 -13.59 -11.43
C PHE A 496 -11.73 -12.20 -10.82
N LEU A 497 -11.39 -12.09 -9.56
CA LEU A 497 -10.96 -10.83 -8.95
C LEU A 497 -9.66 -10.30 -9.60
N GLU A 498 -8.67 -11.18 -9.85
CA GLU A 498 -7.45 -10.80 -10.58
C GLU A 498 -7.78 -10.32 -12.00
N LEU A 499 -8.67 -11.01 -12.70
CA LEU A 499 -9.13 -10.61 -14.03
C LEU A 499 -9.83 -9.25 -13.99
N ALA A 500 -10.76 -9.03 -13.05
CA ALA A 500 -11.43 -7.75 -12.85
C ALA A 500 -10.45 -6.59 -12.59
N ARG A 501 -9.44 -6.82 -11.75
CA ARG A 501 -8.36 -5.86 -11.46
C ARG A 501 -7.53 -5.53 -12.71
N ALA A 502 -7.21 -6.55 -13.51
CA ALA A 502 -6.45 -6.33 -14.73
C ALA A 502 -7.24 -5.50 -15.75
N LEU A 503 -8.54 -5.79 -15.91
CA LEU A 503 -9.45 -5.12 -16.87
C LEU A 503 -9.83 -3.70 -16.42
N ALA A 504 -10.01 -3.47 -15.13
CA ALA A 504 -10.35 -2.15 -14.58
C ALA A 504 -9.30 -1.06 -14.89
N ALA A 505 -8.08 -1.44 -15.20
CA ALA A 505 -7.03 -0.54 -15.67
C ALA A 505 -7.20 -0.09 -17.15
N ARG A 506 -8.20 -0.62 -17.88
CA ARG A 506 -8.44 -0.40 -19.30
C ARG A 506 -7.20 -0.72 -20.17
N PRO A 507 -6.70 -1.97 -20.14
CA PRO A 507 -5.47 -2.32 -20.84
C PRO A 507 -5.66 -2.39 -22.35
N GLN A 508 -4.62 -1.99 -23.12
CA GLN A 508 -4.48 -2.28 -24.55
C GLN A 508 -3.93 -3.70 -24.76
N VAL A 509 -3.04 -4.14 -23.86
CA VAL A 509 -2.45 -5.48 -23.82
C VAL A 509 -2.68 -6.12 -22.46
N LEU A 510 -3.23 -7.34 -22.49
CA LEU A 510 -3.50 -8.15 -21.31
C LEU A 510 -2.69 -9.46 -21.37
N LEU A 511 -1.85 -9.69 -20.36
CA LEU A 511 -1.11 -10.93 -20.20
C LEU A 511 -1.88 -11.84 -19.22
N LEU A 512 -2.40 -12.96 -19.70
CA LEU A 512 -3.13 -13.95 -18.90
C LEU A 512 -2.19 -15.13 -18.58
N ASP A 513 -1.89 -15.34 -17.30
CA ASP A 513 -0.96 -16.37 -16.83
C ASP A 513 -1.70 -17.45 -16.06
N GLU A 514 -1.92 -18.62 -16.70
CA GLU A 514 -2.58 -19.83 -16.16
C GLU A 514 -3.92 -19.56 -15.43
N VAL A 515 -4.77 -18.73 -16.02
CA VAL A 515 -6.06 -18.35 -15.39
C VAL A 515 -7.08 -19.49 -15.37
N LEU A 516 -6.93 -20.50 -16.24
CA LEU A 516 -7.84 -21.65 -16.35
C LEU A 516 -7.43 -22.85 -15.45
N SER A 517 -6.25 -22.82 -14.89
CA SER A 517 -5.74 -23.90 -14.02
C SER A 517 -6.68 -24.16 -12.84
N GLY A 518 -7.07 -25.43 -12.62
CA GLY A 518 -7.94 -25.84 -11.51
C GLY A 518 -9.44 -25.50 -11.69
N LEU A 519 -9.86 -25.07 -12.88
CA LEU A 519 -11.27 -24.90 -13.23
C LEU A 519 -11.87 -26.22 -13.74
N THR A 520 -13.16 -26.41 -13.52
CA THR A 520 -13.94 -27.51 -14.13
C THR A 520 -14.11 -27.30 -15.63
N PRO A 521 -14.40 -28.34 -16.44
CA PRO A 521 -14.62 -28.17 -17.89
C PRO A 521 -15.70 -27.15 -18.25
N ALA A 522 -16.78 -27.05 -17.46
CA ALA A 522 -17.84 -26.07 -17.66
C ALA A 522 -17.33 -24.64 -17.40
N GLU A 523 -16.55 -24.43 -16.34
CA GLU A 523 -15.93 -23.15 -16.00
C GLU A 523 -14.88 -22.73 -17.04
N ILE A 524 -14.10 -23.68 -17.59
CA ILE A 524 -13.15 -23.44 -18.68
C ILE A 524 -13.90 -22.90 -19.91
N ASN A 525 -15.01 -23.50 -20.30
CA ASN A 525 -15.80 -23.06 -21.45
C ASN A 525 -16.35 -21.63 -21.23
N ALA A 526 -16.83 -21.32 -20.04
CA ALA A 526 -17.28 -19.98 -19.68
C ALA A 526 -16.14 -18.96 -19.71
N ALA A 527 -14.97 -19.32 -19.18
CA ALA A 527 -13.77 -18.47 -19.20
C ALA A 527 -13.26 -18.22 -20.62
N VAL A 528 -13.27 -19.24 -21.50
CA VAL A 528 -12.93 -19.11 -22.93
C VAL A 528 -13.85 -18.07 -23.62
N GLN A 529 -15.15 -18.13 -23.38
CA GLN A 529 -16.07 -17.13 -23.92
C GLN A 529 -15.80 -15.73 -23.35
N THR A 530 -15.48 -15.66 -22.09
CA THR A 530 -15.12 -14.38 -21.41
C THR A 530 -13.87 -13.76 -22.03
N ILE A 531 -12.82 -14.55 -22.28
CA ILE A 531 -11.56 -14.08 -22.90
C ILE A 531 -11.80 -13.60 -24.34
N ARG A 532 -12.63 -14.32 -25.12
CA ARG A 532 -13.02 -13.85 -26.47
C ARG A 532 -13.70 -12.50 -26.43
N ARG A 533 -14.64 -12.29 -25.50
CA ARG A 533 -15.33 -11.00 -25.33
C ARG A 533 -14.38 -9.86 -24.97
N ILE A 534 -13.37 -10.13 -24.13
CA ILE A 534 -12.34 -9.13 -23.79
C ILE A 534 -11.57 -8.72 -25.03
N ARG A 535 -11.15 -9.67 -25.89
CA ARG A 535 -10.52 -9.38 -27.17
C ARG A 535 -11.44 -8.56 -28.08
N ASP A 536 -12.70 -8.97 -28.21
CA ASP A 536 -13.69 -8.32 -29.08
C ASP A 536 -13.98 -6.86 -28.64
N GLN A 537 -13.68 -6.49 -27.38
CA GLN A 537 -13.70 -5.12 -26.90
C GLN A 537 -12.43 -4.33 -27.25
N GLY A 538 -11.48 -4.91 -28.00
CA GLY A 538 -10.29 -4.25 -28.52
C GLY A 538 -9.01 -4.49 -27.70
N THR A 539 -9.03 -5.34 -26.68
CA THR A 539 -7.83 -5.72 -25.91
C THR A 539 -7.07 -6.83 -26.62
N SER A 540 -5.78 -6.64 -26.86
CA SER A 540 -4.89 -7.68 -27.39
C SER A 540 -4.38 -8.54 -26.23
N ILE A 541 -4.25 -9.86 -26.42
CA ILE A 541 -4.04 -10.80 -25.32
C ILE A 541 -2.81 -11.68 -25.60
N VAL A 542 -1.90 -11.79 -24.63
CA VAL A 542 -0.94 -12.90 -24.56
C VAL A 542 -1.48 -13.91 -23.56
N PHE A 543 -1.70 -15.11 -24.03
CA PHE A 543 -2.37 -16.17 -23.28
C PHE A 543 -1.41 -17.32 -22.99
N VAL A 544 -1.04 -17.49 -21.72
CA VAL A 544 -0.15 -18.56 -21.25
C VAL A 544 -0.99 -19.60 -20.53
N GLU A 545 -1.05 -20.80 -21.06
CA GLU A 545 -1.86 -21.88 -20.51
C GLU A 545 -1.29 -23.27 -20.80
N HIS A 546 -1.70 -24.24 -19.98
CA HIS A 546 -1.37 -25.66 -20.17
C HIS A 546 -2.57 -26.48 -20.67
N VAL A 547 -3.77 -25.92 -20.68
CA VAL A 547 -4.99 -26.58 -21.16
C VAL A 547 -5.06 -26.45 -22.69
N MET A 548 -4.52 -27.44 -23.41
CA MET A 548 -4.38 -27.41 -24.88
C MET A 548 -5.69 -27.13 -25.62
N SER A 549 -6.81 -27.71 -25.16
CA SER A 549 -8.12 -27.46 -25.79
C SER A 549 -8.52 -25.98 -25.77
N ALA A 550 -8.22 -25.27 -24.67
CA ALA A 550 -8.48 -23.85 -24.55
C ALA A 550 -7.51 -23.01 -25.40
N VAL A 551 -6.22 -23.40 -25.42
CA VAL A 551 -5.20 -22.73 -26.23
C VAL A 551 -5.55 -22.80 -27.71
N LEU A 552 -5.88 -23.98 -28.23
CA LEU A 552 -6.27 -24.18 -29.62
C LEU A 552 -7.58 -23.47 -29.97
N ALA A 553 -8.51 -23.39 -29.00
CA ALA A 553 -9.79 -22.72 -29.21
C ALA A 553 -9.71 -21.19 -29.22
N LEU A 554 -8.71 -20.62 -28.53
CA LEU A 554 -8.63 -19.17 -28.33
C LEU A 554 -7.56 -18.48 -29.16
N SER A 555 -6.42 -19.13 -29.40
CA SER A 555 -5.24 -18.46 -29.95
C SER A 555 -5.37 -18.30 -31.48
N ASP A 556 -5.11 -17.09 -31.96
CA ASP A 556 -5.00 -16.80 -33.41
C ASP A 556 -3.62 -17.26 -33.93
N ARG A 557 -2.59 -17.23 -33.07
CA ARG A 557 -1.21 -17.63 -33.37
C ARG A 557 -0.56 -18.17 -32.08
N LEU A 558 0.39 -19.08 -32.24
CA LEU A 558 1.19 -19.63 -31.13
C LEU A 558 2.66 -19.26 -31.27
N VAL A 559 3.28 -19.03 -30.12
CA VAL A 559 4.74 -18.96 -29.94
C VAL A 559 5.13 -19.99 -28.88
N VAL A 560 6.12 -20.81 -29.17
CA VAL A 560 6.62 -21.85 -28.25
C VAL A 560 8.02 -21.48 -27.77
N LEU A 561 8.15 -21.36 -26.44
CA LEU A 561 9.44 -21.16 -25.76
C LEU A 561 9.99 -22.51 -25.28
N ASN A 562 11.27 -22.73 -25.49
CA ASN A 562 12.02 -23.82 -24.86
C ASN A 562 13.41 -23.32 -24.45
N GLN A 563 13.82 -23.60 -23.21
CA GLN A 563 15.12 -23.19 -22.63
C GLN A 563 15.46 -21.70 -22.84
N GLY A 564 14.44 -20.85 -22.82
CA GLY A 564 14.58 -19.39 -22.96
C GLY A 564 14.62 -18.88 -24.39
N GLU A 565 14.43 -19.72 -25.40
CA GLU A 565 14.43 -19.37 -26.83
C GLU A 565 13.10 -19.68 -27.49
N VAL A 566 12.74 -18.97 -28.56
CA VAL A 566 11.59 -19.27 -29.40
C VAL A 566 11.97 -20.38 -30.37
N ILE A 567 11.30 -21.55 -30.24
CA ILE A 567 11.54 -22.70 -31.12
C ILE A 567 10.53 -22.81 -32.25
N ALA A 568 9.33 -22.26 -32.08
CA ALA A 568 8.30 -22.30 -33.11
C ALA A 568 7.36 -21.11 -33.00
N GLU A 569 6.88 -20.63 -34.14
CA GLU A 569 5.86 -19.59 -34.27
C GLU A 569 4.99 -19.88 -35.52
N GLY A 570 3.67 -19.62 -35.42
CA GLY A 570 2.75 -19.82 -36.52
C GLY A 570 1.31 -20.10 -36.13
N LEU A 571 0.50 -20.63 -37.04
CA LEU A 571 -0.86 -21.05 -36.76
C LEU A 571 -0.88 -22.21 -35.76
N PRO A 572 -1.89 -22.31 -34.88
CA PRO A 572 -1.94 -23.32 -33.84
C PRO A 572 -1.74 -24.75 -34.32
N GLU A 573 -2.41 -25.13 -35.42
CA GLU A 573 -2.33 -26.48 -36.01
C GLU A 573 -0.92 -26.77 -36.54
N ASP A 574 -0.31 -25.80 -37.24
CA ASP A 574 1.03 -25.97 -37.82
C ASP A 574 2.13 -26.07 -36.77
N VAL A 575 2.04 -25.24 -35.71
CA VAL A 575 3.00 -25.22 -34.63
C VAL A 575 2.96 -26.51 -33.80
N MET A 576 1.76 -27.00 -33.51
CA MET A 576 1.59 -28.26 -32.73
C MET A 576 2.01 -29.51 -33.50
N ALA A 577 2.07 -29.46 -34.85
CA ALA A 577 2.54 -30.55 -35.69
C ALA A 577 4.10 -30.60 -35.81
N ARG A 578 4.83 -29.56 -35.40
CA ARG A 578 6.28 -29.52 -35.53
C ARG A 578 6.96 -30.48 -34.58
N GLN A 579 7.88 -31.28 -35.10
CA GLN A 579 8.62 -32.28 -34.34
C GLN A 579 9.40 -31.68 -33.16
N GLU A 580 9.97 -30.49 -33.32
CA GLU A 580 10.68 -29.75 -32.26
C GLU A 580 9.77 -29.42 -31.07
N VAL A 581 8.51 -29.07 -31.34
CA VAL A 581 7.52 -28.78 -30.31
C VAL A 581 7.08 -30.06 -29.61
N VAL A 582 6.84 -31.13 -30.36
CA VAL A 582 6.47 -32.43 -29.82
C VAL A 582 7.60 -32.98 -28.92
N SER A 583 8.84 -32.93 -29.38
CA SER A 583 10.02 -33.36 -28.61
C SER A 583 10.21 -32.55 -27.33
N ALA A 584 9.98 -31.22 -27.36
CA ALA A 584 10.08 -30.35 -26.20
C ALA A 584 9.09 -30.72 -25.08
N TYR A 585 7.90 -31.26 -25.41
CA TYR A 585 6.89 -31.67 -24.45
C TYR A 585 6.99 -33.13 -24.01
N LEU A 586 7.39 -34.06 -24.91
CA LEU A 586 7.43 -35.49 -24.64
C LEU A 586 8.83 -36.01 -24.25
N GLY A 587 9.88 -35.21 -24.48
CA GLY A 587 11.28 -35.61 -24.35
C GLY A 587 11.76 -36.44 -25.55
N ASP A 588 13.07 -36.49 -25.79
CA ASP A 588 13.70 -37.13 -26.95
C ASP A 588 13.57 -38.68 -27.02
N GLY A 589 12.65 -39.27 -26.26
CA GLY A 589 12.53 -40.73 -26.08
C GLY A 589 11.26 -41.37 -26.66
N VAL A 590 10.37 -40.62 -27.32
CA VAL A 590 9.11 -41.16 -27.87
C VAL A 590 8.99 -40.79 -29.36
N VAL A 591 9.77 -41.49 -30.16
CA VAL A 591 9.57 -41.65 -31.59
C VAL A 591 9.70 -43.15 -31.95
#